data_0429cb3efc417f4b5a8a83cc89a898d3
#
_entry.id   0429cb3efc417f4b5a8a83cc89a898d3
#
_cell.length_a   1.000
_cell.length_b   1.000
_cell.length_c   1.000
_cell.angle_alpha   90.00
_cell.angle_beta   90.00
_cell.angle_gamma   90.00
#
_symmetry.space_group_name_H-M   'P 1'
#
loop_
_entity.id
_entity.type
_entity.pdbx_description
1 polymer ?
#
loop_
_entity_poly.entity_id
_entity_poly.type
_entity_poly.pdbx_seq_one_letter_code
_entity_poly.pdbx_strand_id
1 'polypeptide(L)'
;MVRNTIFGASFALLALSGAAVSQERVVNVFNWSDYIEPSILEDFTKETGIKVVYDVFDSNEILETKLLAGASGYDIVVPTASFMARQIQAGVFQKLDKSKLTIIGNTWDMVNERIAIYDPGNEYAIDYMWGTTGIGYNKKKVMERLGTDKIDSWSVVFDPASAAKLADCGIYMLDSPTDIIPAALNYLGLNPDSKSADDLAKAEELMLKIRPSIRKFHSSEYINGLANGDICLAVGFSGDMFIAQTRAAEAEQGVEIDYSVPNEGALMWFDVMAIPADAKNVAEAHEFINYMLRPEVAAKASDFVTYANGNKASQALMNKDITSNPSIYPDAATLAKLYTITPATPKEQRGFTRTWTTIVTGQ
;
A
#
# COMPACT_ATOMS: atom_id res chain seq x y z
N MET A 1 28.14 -17.33 91.89
CA MET A 1 27.69 -18.25 90.79
C MET A 1 26.75 -17.49 89.93
N VAL A 2 27.21 -17.03 88.82
CA VAL A 2 26.40 -16.24 87.88
C VAL A 2 26.19 -17.13 86.64
N ARG A 3 24.91 -17.46 86.29
CA ARG A 3 24.52 -18.21 85.09
C ARG A 3 24.22 -17.27 83.97
N ASN A 4 25.05 -17.27 82.93
CA ASN A 4 24.79 -16.59 81.66
C ASN A 4 23.83 -17.41 80.80
N THR A 5 22.70 -16.84 80.43
CA THR A 5 21.75 -17.39 79.47
C THR A 5 22.01 -16.68 78.11
N ILE A 6 22.42 -17.49 77.10
CA ILE A 6 22.62 -16.99 75.75
C ILE A 6 21.26 -17.17 74.99
N PHE A 7 20.69 -16.03 74.55
CA PHE A 7 19.57 -15.99 73.66
C PHE A 7 20.08 -16.08 72.21
N GLY A 8 19.77 -17.18 71.52
CA GLY A 8 20.00 -17.33 70.09
C GLY A 8 18.90 -16.66 69.32
N ALA A 9 19.24 -15.64 68.54
CA ALA A 9 18.33 -14.99 67.59
C ALA A 9 18.40 -15.71 66.23
N SER A 10 17.36 -16.47 65.86
CA SER A 10 17.22 -17.06 64.55
C SER A 10 16.76 -15.98 63.56
N PHE A 11 17.62 -15.63 62.61
CA PHE A 11 17.28 -14.80 61.47
C PHE A 11 16.59 -15.65 60.39
N ALA A 12 15.28 -15.49 60.22
CA ALA A 12 14.54 -16.07 59.13
C ALA A 12 14.77 -15.18 57.88
N LEU A 13 15.54 -15.69 56.89
CA LEU A 13 15.58 -15.09 55.56
C LEU A 13 14.25 -15.32 54.83
N LEU A 14 13.45 -14.31 54.72
CA LEU A 14 12.33 -14.26 53.79
C LEU A 14 12.89 -14.05 52.36
N ALA A 15 12.89 -15.16 51.58
CA ALA A 15 13.10 -15.07 50.14
C ALA A 15 11.90 -14.38 49.50
N LEU A 16 12.03 -13.10 49.18
CA LEU A 16 11.11 -12.39 48.29
C LEU A 16 11.28 -12.96 46.88
N SER A 17 10.43 -13.91 46.51
CA SER A 17 10.23 -14.31 45.12
C SER A 17 9.57 -13.09 44.42
N GLY A 18 10.39 -12.21 43.86
CA GLY A 18 9.93 -11.18 42.95
C GLY A 18 9.31 -11.88 41.75
N ALA A 19 7.99 -11.89 41.65
CA ALA A 19 7.31 -12.20 40.41
C ALA A 19 7.81 -11.16 39.40
N ALA A 20 8.67 -11.59 38.47
CA ALA A 20 9.01 -10.78 37.32
C ALA A 20 7.70 -10.47 36.58
N VAL A 21 7.22 -9.26 36.68
CA VAL A 21 6.14 -8.78 35.82
C VAL A 21 6.71 -8.87 34.41
N SER A 22 6.29 -9.89 33.67
CA SER A 22 6.61 -9.99 32.25
C SER A 22 6.07 -8.72 31.59
N GLN A 23 6.96 -7.88 31.10
CA GLN A 23 6.57 -6.71 30.32
C GLN A 23 5.70 -7.22 29.15
N GLU A 24 4.51 -6.65 28.97
CA GLU A 24 3.61 -6.99 27.86
C GLU A 24 4.37 -6.75 26.55
N ARG A 25 4.52 -7.82 25.75
CA ARG A 25 5.15 -7.72 24.43
C ARG A 25 4.18 -7.05 23.47
N VAL A 26 4.62 -6.03 22.77
CA VAL A 26 3.79 -5.22 21.86
C VAL A 26 4.53 -4.99 20.56
N VAL A 27 3.81 -4.99 19.44
CA VAL A 27 4.26 -4.47 18.15
C VAL A 27 3.30 -3.41 17.65
N ASN A 28 3.84 -2.24 17.29
CA ASN A 28 3.08 -1.11 16.76
C ASN A 28 3.21 -1.09 15.24
N VAL A 29 2.11 -1.28 14.53
CA VAL A 29 2.05 -1.38 13.08
C VAL A 29 1.31 -0.17 12.51
N PHE A 30 1.89 0.47 11.48
CA PHE A 30 1.26 1.55 10.73
C PHE A 30 1.15 1.13 9.27
N ASN A 31 -0.06 0.85 8.83
CA ASN A 31 -0.36 0.31 7.52
C ASN A 31 -1.42 1.15 6.81
N TRP A 32 -1.71 0.82 5.57
CA TRP A 32 -2.78 1.45 4.80
C TRP A 32 -4.16 1.08 5.36
N SER A 33 -5.14 1.96 5.10
CA SER A 33 -6.55 1.68 5.41
C SER A 33 -7.06 0.48 4.62
N ASP A 34 -7.92 -0.34 5.24
CA ASP A 34 -8.54 -1.54 4.62
C ASP A 34 -7.53 -2.55 4.02
N TYR A 35 -6.34 -2.70 4.61
CA TYR A 35 -5.21 -3.39 3.97
C TYR A 35 -4.70 -4.64 4.71
N ILE A 36 -5.45 -5.15 5.66
CA ILE A 36 -5.18 -6.43 6.34
C ILE A 36 -6.49 -7.08 6.79
N GLU A 37 -6.57 -8.40 6.74
CA GLU A 37 -7.67 -9.15 7.32
C GLU A 37 -7.55 -9.14 8.86
N PRO A 38 -8.55 -8.61 9.60
CA PRO A 38 -8.41 -8.34 11.04
C PRO A 38 -8.05 -9.57 11.88
N SER A 39 -8.57 -10.75 11.51
CA SER A 39 -8.28 -11.97 12.29
C SER A 39 -6.82 -12.41 12.19
N ILE A 40 -6.02 -11.91 11.24
CA ILE A 40 -4.57 -12.13 11.19
C ILE A 40 -3.89 -11.55 12.43
N LEU A 41 -4.32 -10.35 12.86
CA LEU A 41 -3.77 -9.68 14.04
C LEU A 41 -4.14 -10.42 15.32
N GLU A 42 -5.37 -10.92 15.40
CA GLU A 42 -5.86 -11.72 16.51
C GLU A 42 -5.13 -13.07 16.61
N ASP A 43 -4.99 -13.76 15.48
CA ASP A 43 -4.30 -15.05 15.38
C ASP A 43 -2.82 -14.89 15.77
N PHE A 44 -2.14 -13.87 15.29
CA PHE A 44 -0.77 -13.54 15.67
C PHE A 44 -0.63 -13.33 17.18
N THR A 45 -1.52 -12.49 17.76
CA THR A 45 -1.50 -12.22 19.19
C THR A 45 -1.75 -13.49 20.01
N LYS A 46 -2.70 -14.32 19.58
CA LYS A 46 -3.04 -15.59 20.24
C LYS A 46 -1.88 -16.60 20.21
N GLU A 47 -1.16 -16.66 19.09
CA GLU A 47 -0.04 -17.59 18.91
C GLU A 47 1.22 -17.15 19.65
N THR A 48 1.55 -15.87 19.58
CA THR A 48 2.85 -15.36 20.04
C THR A 48 2.81 -14.70 21.42
N GLY A 49 1.62 -14.32 21.89
CA GLY A 49 1.45 -13.49 23.08
C GLY A 49 1.87 -12.05 22.87
N ILE A 50 2.18 -11.62 21.63
CA ILE A 50 2.51 -10.25 21.29
C ILE A 50 1.21 -9.50 20.90
N LYS A 51 0.93 -8.44 21.62
CA LYS A 51 -0.20 -7.56 21.29
C LYS A 51 0.13 -6.70 20.09
N VAL A 52 -0.77 -6.65 19.11
CA VAL A 52 -0.65 -5.74 17.98
C VAL A 52 -1.42 -4.45 18.27
N VAL A 53 -0.74 -3.30 18.16
CA VAL A 53 -1.36 -1.97 18.08
C VAL A 53 -1.30 -1.58 16.61
N TYR A 54 -2.47 -1.39 16.00
CA TYR A 54 -2.58 -1.20 14.56
C TYR A 54 -3.24 0.13 14.24
N ASP A 55 -2.49 1.01 13.60
CA ASP A 55 -2.95 2.31 13.12
C ASP A 55 -2.90 2.35 11.60
N VAL A 56 -3.67 3.25 10.98
CA VAL A 56 -3.80 3.35 9.53
C VAL A 56 -3.48 4.73 9.00
N PHE A 57 -3.03 4.76 7.74
CA PHE A 57 -2.87 5.95 6.92
C PHE A 57 -3.44 5.72 5.52
N ASP A 58 -3.58 6.78 4.73
CA ASP A 58 -4.15 6.75 3.38
C ASP A 58 -3.25 7.39 2.31
N SER A 59 -2.05 7.86 2.68
CA SER A 59 -1.06 8.35 1.71
C SER A 59 0.38 8.16 2.19
N ASN A 60 1.29 7.91 1.24
CA ASN A 60 2.73 7.84 1.51
C ASN A 60 3.28 9.14 2.10
N GLU A 61 2.71 10.29 1.74
CA GLU A 61 3.13 11.60 2.23
C GLU A 61 2.86 11.77 3.74
N ILE A 62 1.74 11.22 4.23
CA ILE A 62 1.42 11.18 5.67
C ILE A 62 2.44 10.30 6.40
N LEU A 63 2.68 9.09 5.89
CA LEU A 63 3.68 8.18 6.45
C LEU A 63 5.08 8.83 6.45
N GLU A 64 5.50 9.41 5.32
CA GLU A 64 6.82 10.04 5.20
C GLU A 64 7.00 11.20 6.18
N THR A 65 5.99 12.07 6.30
CA THR A 65 6.00 13.18 7.27
C THR A 65 6.20 12.66 8.69
N LYS A 66 5.51 11.58 9.04
CA LYS A 66 5.60 10.93 10.36
C LYS A 66 7.01 10.38 10.61
N LEU A 67 7.59 9.67 9.64
CA LEU A 67 8.93 9.08 9.76
C LEU A 67 10.03 10.15 9.83
N LEU A 68 9.95 11.19 8.99
CA LEU A 68 10.95 12.26 8.96
C LEU A 68 10.91 13.16 10.18
N ALA A 69 9.77 13.27 10.86
CA ALA A 69 9.67 13.98 12.15
C ALA A 69 10.43 13.27 13.27
N GLY A 70 10.73 11.97 13.10
CA GLY A 70 11.34 11.12 14.15
C GLY A 70 10.36 10.78 15.26
N ALA A 71 10.76 9.86 16.13
CA ALA A 71 9.92 9.31 17.20
C ALA A 71 8.53 8.88 16.66
N SER A 72 8.56 8.08 15.58
CA SER A 72 7.34 7.66 14.85
C SER A 72 6.34 6.95 15.75
N GLY A 73 6.84 6.20 16.73
CA GLY A 73 6.05 5.39 17.65
C GLY A 73 5.70 4.00 17.09
N TYR A 74 6.16 3.69 15.88
CA TYR A 74 5.88 2.43 15.22
C TYR A 74 7.09 1.52 15.15
N ASP A 75 6.83 0.21 15.08
CA ASP A 75 7.84 -0.84 14.95
C ASP A 75 7.84 -1.43 13.53
N ILE A 76 6.69 -1.36 12.86
CA ILE A 76 6.52 -1.74 11.44
C ILE A 76 5.74 -0.64 10.75
N VAL A 77 6.18 -0.30 9.54
CA VAL A 77 5.46 0.59 8.62
C VAL A 77 5.43 -0.02 7.23
N VAL A 78 4.44 0.37 6.42
CA VAL A 78 4.23 -0.21 5.09
C VAL A 78 4.27 0.87 4.02
N PRO A 79 5.46 1.43 3.69
CA PRO A 79 5.60 2.39 2.59
C PRO A 79 5.51 1.70 1.23
N THR A 80 5.16 2.46 0.20
CA THR A 80 5.43 2.06 -1.17
C THR A 80 6.94 2.13 -1.46
N ALA A 81 7.49 1.15 -2.16
CA ALA A 81 8.92 0.99 -2.38
C ALA A 81 9.60 2.22 -3.02
N SER A 82 8.90 2.95 -3.90
CA SER A 82 9.40 4.20 -4.50
C SER A 82 9.62 5.31 -3.48
N PHE A 83 8.80 5.38 -2.43
CA PHE A 83 8.99 6.29 -1.29
C PHE A 83 10.07 5.79 -0.35
N MET A 84 10.08 4.48 -0.08
CA MET A 84 11.08 3.84 0.79
C MET A 84 12.51 4.14 0.34
N ALA A 85 12.78 4.17 -0.96
CA ALA A 85 14.12 4.42 -1.48
C ALA A 85 14.75 5.74 -0.97
N ARG A 86 13.99 6.83 -0.94
CA ARG A 86 14.47 8.11 -0.40
C ARG A 86 14.46 8.14 1.13
N GLN A 87 13.56 7.42 1.75
CA GLN A 87 13.48 7.26 3.20
C GLN A 87 14.67 6.47 3.74
N ILE A 88 15.16 5.44 3.00
CA ILE A 88 16.43 4.75 3.29
C ILE A 88 17.60 5.75 3.26
N GLN A 89 17.67 6.61 2.22
CA GLN A 89 18.71 7.63 2.13
C GLN A 89 18.65 8.66 3.27
N ALA A 90 17.46 8.93 3.78
CA ALA A 90 17.25 9.79 4.95
C ALA A 90 17.58 9.09 6.29
N GLY A 91 17.88 7.79 6.27
CA GLY A 91 18.27 7.03 7.47
C GLY A 91 17.09 6.71 8.40
N VAL A 92 15.85 6.74 7.92
CA VAL A 92 14.67 6.50 8.76
C VAL A 92 14.32 5.02 8.93
N PHE A 93 15.04 4.11 8.26
CA PHE A 93 14.89 2.67 8.41
C PHE A 93 16.16 2.00 8.93
N GLN A 94 15.99 0.89 9.61
CA GLN A 94 17.07 -0.03 9.94
C GLN A 94 17.03 -1.26 9.01
N LYS A 95 18.20 -1.89 8.81
CA LYS A 95 18.27 -3.12 8.03
C LYS A 95 17.57 -4.26 8.77
N LEU A 96 16.90 -5.11 8.00
CA LEU A 96 16.31 -6.33 8.54
C LEU A 96 17.38 -7.35 8.92
N ASP A 97 17.21 -7.95 10.09
CA ASP A 97 17.98 -9.14 10.48
C ASP A 97 17.38 -10.37 9.79
N LYS A 98 17.89 -10.68 8.60
CA LYS A 98 17.40 -11.82 7.80
C LYS A 98 17.56 -13.17 8.51
N SER A 99 18.41 -13.28 9.53
CA SER A 99 18.53 -14.53 10.30
C SER A 99 17.28 -14.82 11.14
N LYS A 100 16.47 -13.80 11.43
CA LYS A 100 15.17 -13.91 12.12
C LYS A 100 14.01 -14.20 11.19
N LEU A 101 14.19 -14.05 9.88
CA LEU A 101 13.18 -14.28 8.85
C LEU A 101 13.35 -15.70 8.27
N THR A 102 13.01 -16.71 9.07
CA THR A 102 13.32 -18.12 8.79
C THR A 102 12.65 -18.69 7.54
N ILE A 103 11.60 -18.02 7.07
CA ILE A 103 10.82 -18.41 5.89
C ILE A 103 10.88 -17.39 4.75
N ILE A 104 11.91 -16.52 4.74
CA ILE A 104 12.14 -15.53 3.68
C ILE A 104 12.25 -16.18 2.28
N GLY A 105 12.61 -17.45 2.19
CA GLY A 105 12.63 -18.21 0.93
C GLY A 105 11.26 -18.42 0.27
N ASN A 106 10.17 -18.06 0.94
CA ASN A 106 8.83 -18.05 0.34
C ASN A 106 8.57 -16.83 -0.55
N THR A 107 9.43 -15.79 -0.47
CA THR A 107 9.29 -14.58 -1.31
C THR A 107 9.50 -14.89 -2.78
N TRP A 108 8.91 -14.07 -3.63
CA TRP A 108 8.92 -14.26 -5.08
C TRP A 108 10.07 -13.50 -5.73
N ASP A 109 11.00 -14.22 -6.37
CA ASP A 109 12.19 -13.62 -6.99
C ASP A 109 11.87 -12.49 -7.97
N MET A 110 10.83 -12.67 -8.81
CA MET A 110 10.38 -11.64 -9.76
C MET A 110 9.99 -10.33 -9.07
N VAL A 111 9.38 -10.40 -7.89
CA VAL A 111 9.01 -9.24 -7.08
C VAL A 111 10.25 -8.65 -6.41
N ASN A 112 11.09 -9.49 -5.80
CA ASN A 112 12.33 -9.08 -5.15
C ASN A 112 13.29 -8.36 -6.10
N GLU A 113 13.43 -8.84 -7.35
CA GLU A 113 14.26 -8.21 -8.40
C GLU A 113 13.77 -6.79 -8.73
N ARG A 114 12.46 -6.56 -8.74
CA ARG A 114 11.88 -5.24 -9.01
C ARG A 114 12.03 -4.30 -7.82
N ILE A 115 11.84 -4.80 -6.61
CA ILE A 115 12.04 -4.02 -5.37
C ILE A 115 13.50 -3.64 -5.19
N ALA A 116 14.45 -4.45 -5.67
CA ALA A 116 15.88 -4.16 -5.59
C ALA A 116 16.29 -2.85 -6.30
N ILE A 117 15.46 -2.27 -7.17
CA ILE A 117 15.64 -0.94 -7.74
C ILE A 117 15.58 0.14 -6.64
N TYR A 118 14.78 -0.11 -5.61
CA TYR A 118 14.50 0.80 -4.49
C TYR A 118 15.33 0.47 -3.25
N ASP A 119 15.56 -0.82 -3.02
CA ASP A 119 16.31 -1.38 -1.89
C ASP A 119 17.34 -2.39 -2.41
N PRO A 120 18.52 -1.95 -2.85
CA PRO A 120 19.57 -2.83 -3.37
C PRO A 120 19.91 -3.95 -2.39
N GLY A 121 19.71 -5.20 -2.83
CA GLY A 121 19.89 -6.39 -2.00
C GLY A 121 18.71 -6.72 -1.08
N ASN A 122 17.59 -5.98 -1.16
CA ASN A 122 16.40 -6.14 -0.32
C ASN A 122 16.80 -6.20 1.17
N GLU A 123 17.58 -5.22 1.62
CA GLU A 123 18.15 -5.22 2.97
C GLU A 123 17.23 -4.61 4.02
N TYR A 124 16.32 -3.71 3.62
CA TYR A 124 15.50 -2.91 4.54
C TYR A 124 14.05 -3.35 4.62
N ALA A 125 13.55 -4.07 3.60
CA ALA A 125 12.14 -4.40 3.55
C ALA A 125 11.83 -5.76 2.91
N ILE A 126 10.61 -6.23 3.14
CA ILE A 126 10.01 -7.40 2.50
C ILE A 126 8.72 -6.97 1.82
N ASP A 127 8.48 -7.45 0.60
CA ASP A 127 7.20 -7.20 -0.07
C ASP A 127 6.01 -7.69 0.76
N TYR A 128 5.00 -6.84 0.84
CA TYR A 128 3.74 -7.17 1.47
C TYR A 128 2.68 -7.44 0.41
N MET A 129 2.40 -6.44 -0.40
CA MET A 129 1.46 -6.51 -1.51
C MET A 129 2.00 -5.71 -2.71
N TRP A 130 1.53 -6.06 -3.90
CA TRP A 130 1.79 -5.28 -5.09
C TRP A 130 0.51 -5.17 -5.94
N GLY A 131 0.46 -4.13 -6.76
CA GLY A 131 -0.69 -3.88 -7.59
C GLY A 131 -0.40 -2.90 -8.71
N THR A 132 -1.48 -2.44 -9.34
CA THR A 132 -1.44 -1.47 -10.42
C THR A 132 -2.36 -0.29 -10.12
N THR A 133 -2.00 0.88 -10.66
CA THR A 133 -2.88 2.05 -10.70
C THR A 133 -3.59 2.06 -12.04
N GLY A 134 -4.91 1.93 -12.00
CA GLY A 134 -5.72 1.83 -13.22
C GLY A 134 -7.09 2.49 -13.08
N ILE A 135 -8.05 2.02 -13.86
CA ILE A 135 -9.37 2.65 -13.97
C ILE A 135 -10.44 1.72 -13.41
N GLY A 136 -11.07 2.11 -12.29
CA GLY A 136 -12.28 1.49 -11.77
C GLY A 136 -13.51 2.24 -12.27
N TYR A 137 -14.56 1.53 -12.64
CA TYR A 137 -15.72 2.18 -13.21
C TYR A 137 -17.04 1.41 -12.98
N ASN A 138 -18.13 2.18 -12.89
CA ASN A 138 -19.50 1.64 -12.89
C ASN A 138 -19.93 1.35 -14.33
N LYS A 139 -20.05 0.08 -14.69
CA LYS A 139 -20.35 -0.39 -16.06
C LYS A 139 -21.59 0.24 -16.65
N LYS A 140 -22.70 0.27 -15.89
CA LYS A 140 -23.98 0.82 -16.34
C LYS A 140 -23.87 2.32 -16.62
N LYS A 141 -23.30 3.08 -15.68
CA LYS A 141 -23.18 4.53 -15.81
C LYS A 141 -22.24 4.96 -16.94
N VAL A 142 -21.17 4.19 -17.17
CA VAL A 142 -20.24 4.41 -18.28
C VAL A 142 -20.91 4.06 -19.61
N MET A 143 -21.63 2.92 -19.70
CA MET A 143 -22.40 2.54 -20.89
C MET A 143 -23.41 3.63 -21.29
N GLU A 144 -24.15 4.18 -20.32
CA GLU A 144 -25.15 5.23 -20.56
C GLU A 144 -24.54 6.50 -21.18
N ARG A 145 -23.27 6.83 -20.90
CA ARG A 145 -22.61 8.06 -21.30
C ARG A 145 -21.68 7.92 -22.49
N LEU A 146 -21.00 6.80 -22.59
CA LEU A 146 -19.99 6.54 -23.63
C LEU A 146 -20.44 5.57 -24.71
N GLY A 147 -21.54 4.82 -24.48
CA GLY A 147 -22.04 3.79 -25.40
C GLY A 147 -21.19 2.50 -25.39
N THR A 148 -20.33 2.33 -24.38
CA THR A 148 -19.53 1.12 -24.15
C THR A 148 -19.42 0.85 -22.65
N ASP A 149 -19.41 -0.41 -22.28
CA ASP A 149 -19.15 -0.87 -20.91
C ASP A 149 -17.73 -1.43 -20.75
N LYS A 150 -16.93 -1.37 -21.83
CA LYS A 150 -15.54 -1.81 -21.82
C LYS A 150 -14.63 -0.60 -21.90
N ILE A 151 -13.84 -0.43 -20.84
CA ILE A 151 -12.80 0.59 -20.72
C ILE A 151 -11.46 -0.10 -20.79
N ASP A 152 -10.62 0.26 -21.75
CA ASP A 152 -9.30 -0.33 -21.96
C ASP A 152 -8.21 0.68 -22.36
N SER A 153 -8.48 1.98 -22.18
CA SER A 153 -7.56 3.06 -22.54
C SER A 153 -7.66 4.22 -21.55
N TRP A 154 -6.55 4.86 -21.27
CA TRP A 154 -6.48 6.11 -20.52
C TRP A 154 -7.28 7.26 -21.17
N SER A 155 -7.64 7.13 -22.46
CA SER A 155 -8.43 8.17 -23.16
C SER A 155 -9.78 8.44 -22.49
N VAL A 156 -10.37 7.49 -21.79
CA VAL A 156 -11.63 7.70 -21.06
C VAL A 156 -11.50 8.80 -20.00
N VAL A 157 -10.30 8.96 -19.44
CA VAL A 157 -9.98 9.94 -18.38
C VAL A 157 -9.30 11.17 -18.95
N PHE A 158 -8.30 10.98 -19.83
CA PHE A 158 -7.40 12.05 -20.24
C PHE A 158 -7.81 12.74 -21.56
N ASP A 159 -8.73 12.16 -22.36
CA ASP A 159 -9.33 12.92 -23.45
C ASP A 159 -10.42 13.85 -22.91
N PRO A 160 -10.30 15.18 -23.10
CA PRO A 160 -11.27 16.15 -22.55
C PRO A 160 -12.72 15.92 -22.99
N ALA A 161 -12.93 15.40 -24.21
CA ALA A 161 -14.28 15.15 -24.71
C ALA A 161 -14.91 13.93 -24.03
N SER A 162 -14.12 12.91 -23.73
CA SER A 162 -14.56 11.71 -22.98
C SER A 162 -14.79 12.03 -21.51
N ALA A 163 -13.85 12.72 -20.86
CA ALA A 163 -13.97 13.13 -19.47
C ALA A 163 -15.20 14.04 -19.23
N ALA A 164 -15.48 14.96 -20.13
CA ALA A 164 -16.63 15.85 -20.04
C ALA A 164 -17.98 15.09 -20.03
N LYS A 165 -18.10 13.96 -20.74
CA LYS A 165 -19.30 13.13 -20.73
C LYS A 165 -19.55 12.42 -19.39
N LEU A 166 -18.49 12.26 -18.57
CA LEU A 166 -18.55 11.61 -17.26
C LEU A 166 -18.61 12.60 -16.09
N ALA A 167 -18.49 13.91 -16.37
CA ALA A 167 -18.36 14.95 -15.35
C ALA A 167 -19.59 15.04 -14.43
N ASP A 168 -20.82 14.88 -14.99
CA ASP A 168 -22.08 14.92 -14.23
C ASP A 168 -22.19 13.75 -13.25
N CYS A 169 -21.73 12.60 -13.66
CA CYS A 169 -21.73 11.37 -12.89
C CYS A 169 -20.58 11.31 -11.87
N GLY A 170 -19.44 11.94 -12.18
CA GLY A 170 -18.28 12.11 -11.31
C GLY A 170 -17.12 11.21 -11.65
N ILE A 171 -15.95 11.85 -11.77
CA ILE A 171 -14.65 11.22 -11.86
C ILE A 171 -13.88 11.53 -10.57
N TYR A 172 -13.40 10.50 -9.87
CA TYR A 172 -12.45 10.65 -8.75
C TYR A 172 -11.05 10.27 -9.22
N MET A 173 -10.05 10.91 -8.64
CA MET A 173 -8.64 10.55 -8.86
C MET A 173 -7.92 10.45 -7.53
N LEU A 174 -6.88 9.63 -7.49
CA LEU A 174 -5.93 9.62 -6.39
C LEU A 174 -5.38 11.03 -6.14
N ASP A 175 -5.25 11.42 -4.90
CA ASP A 175 -4.45 12.59 -4.49
C ASP A 175 -2.98 12.15 -4.38
N SER A 176 -2.41 11.79 -5.53
CA SER A 176 -1.04 11.26 -5.63
C SER A 176 -0.37 11.71 -6.93
N PRO A 177 0.58 12.65 -6.86
CA PRO A 177 1.34 13.08 -8.02
C PRO A 177 2.16 11.95 -8.65
N THR A 178 2.61 10.99 -7.86
CA THR A 178 3.45 9.87 -8.30
C THR A 178 2.67 8.76 -8.99
N ASP A 179 1.34 8.79 -8.96
CA ASP A 179 0.47 7.92 -9.72
C ASP A 179 -0.12 8.61 -10.95
N ILE A 180 -0.66 9.81 -10.76
CA ILE A 180 -1.45 10.49 -11.79
C ILE A 180 -0.58 11.14 -12.87
N ILE A 181 0.54 11.78 -12.51
CA ILE A 181 1.45 12.39 -13.49
C ILE A 181 2.06 11.33 -14.42
N PRO A 182 2.59 10.19 -13.93
CA PRO A 182 3.03 9.09 -14.78
C PRO A 182 1.95 8.55 -15.72
N ALA A 183 0.70 8.41 -15.24
CA ALA A 183 -0.41 7.96 -16.08
C ALA A 183 -0.72 8.97 -17.20
N ALA A 184 -0.71 10.27 -16.90
CA ALA A 184 -0.87 11.34 -17.90
C ALA A 184 0.26 11.36 -18.93
N LEU A 185 1.52 11.17 -18.50
CA LEU A 185 2.68 11.04 -19.39
C LEU A 185 2.57 9.82 -20.30
N ASN A 186 2.19 8.68 -19.73
CA ASN A 186 1.97 7.44 -20.49
C ASN A 186 0.89 7.62 -21.58
N TYR A 187 -0.23 8.25 -21.25
CA TYR A 187 -1.28 8.60 -22.22
C TYR A 187 -0.78 9.51 -23.33
N LEU A 188 0.11 10.46 -23.03
CA LEU A 188 0.74 11.34 -24.01
C LEU A 188 1.80 10.64 -24.88
N GLY A 189 2.08 9.34 -24.67
CA GLY A 189 3.13 8.60 -25.34
C GLY A 189 4.54 9.04 -24.93
N LEU A 190 4.67 9.68 -23.77
CA LEU A 190 5.93 10.09 -23.16
C LEU A 190 6.43 9.02 -22.18
N ASN A 191 7.70 9.12 -21.77
CA ASN A 191 8.21 8.25 -20.73
C ASN A 191 7.47 8.51 -19.40
N PRO A 192 6.71 7.54 -18.83
CA PRO A 192 5.99 7.73 -17.59
C PRO A 192 6.90 8.02 -16.39
N ASP A 193 8.18 7.62 -16.45
CA ASP A 193 9.19 7.93 -15.42
C ASP A 193 9.94 9.25 -15.69
N SER A 194 9.48 10.07 -16.63
CA SER A 194 10.12 11.37 -16.92
C SER A 194 9.98 12.34 -15.77
N LYS A 195 11.09 12.98 -15.44
CA LYS A 195 11.18 14.04 -14.41
C LYS A 195 11.59 15.39 -15.03
N SER A 196 11.57 15.47 -16.37
CA SER A 196 11.92 16.68 -17.08
C SER A 196 10.84 17.77 -16.89
N ALA A 197 11.25 19.02 -16.76
CA ALA A 197 10.32 20.13 -16.61
C ALA A 197 9.36 20.27 -17.82
N ASP A 198 9.85 19.95 -19.02
CA ASP A 198 9.06 20.03 -20.25
C ASP A 198 7.95 18.97 -20.28
N ASP A 199 8.23 17.74 -19.84
CA ASP A 199 7.24 16.67 -19.80
C ASP A 199 6.24 16.91 -18.67
N LEU A 200 6.69 17.37 -17.50
CA LEU A 200 5.80 17.77 -16.40
C LEU A 200 4.85 18.89 -16.84
N ALA A 201 5.32 19.87 -17.62
CA ALA A 201 4.47 20.94 -18.16
C ALA A 201 3.40 20.40 -19.13
N LYS A 202 3.73 19.40 -19.97
CA LYS A 202 2.75 18.75 -20.86
C LYS A 202 1.69 17.98 -20.07
N ALA A 203 2.11 17.25 -19.03
CA ALA A 203 1.17 16.56 -18.14
C ALA A 203 0.25 17.55 -17.41
N GLU A 204 0.81 18.66 -16.91
CA GLU A 204 0.05 19.74 -16.28
C GLU A 204 -0.98 20.35 -17.24
N GLU A 205 -0.58 20.69 -18.47
CA GLU A 205 -1.50 21.21 -19.51
C GLU A 205 -2.65 20.25 -19.79
N LEU A 206 -2.36 18.94 -19.94
CA LEU A 206 -3.38 17.91 -20.14
C LEU A 206 -4.34 17.85 -18.95
N MET A 207 -3.80 17.78 -17.74
CA MET A 207 -4.58 17.67 -16.50
C MET A 207 -5.46 18.90 -16.27
N LEU A 208 -4.97 20.10 -16.57
CA LEU A 208 -5.77 21.32 -16.48
C LEU A 208 -6.95 21.33 -17.47
N LYS A 209 -6.82 20.72 -18.66
CA LYS A 209 -7.93 20.57 -19.61
C LYS A 209 -9.04 19.68 -19.09
N ILE A 210 -8.71 18.63 -18.36
CA ILE A 210 -9.69 17.69 -17.79
C ILE A 210 -10.11 18.04 -16.35
N ARG A 211 -9.39 18.96 -15.69
CA ARG A 211 -9.64 19.37 -14.30
C ARG A 211 -11.11 19.70 -14.00
N PRO A 212 -11.85 20.43 -14.88
CA PRO A 212 -13.28 20.70 -14.67
C PRO A 212 -14.17 19.45 -14.59
N SER A 213 -13.73 18.32 -15.16
CA SER A 213 -14.44 17.05 -15.13
C SER A 213 -14.12 16.21 -13.90
N ILE A 214 -13.08 16.56 -13.16
CA ILE A 214 -12.66 15.83 -11.95
C ILE A 214 -13.42 16.40 -10.75
N ARG A 215 -14.27 15.55 -10.14
CA ARG A 215 -15.07 15.94 -8.99
C ARG A 215 -14.23 16.02 -7.72
N LYS A 216 -13.30 15.08 -7.54
CA LYS A 216 -12.49 15.01 -6.32
C LYS A 216 -11.15 14.33 -6.54
N PHE A 217 -10.12 14.82 -5.84
CA PHE A 217 -8.87 14.12 -5.60
C PHE A 217 -8.90 13.56 -4.17
N HIS A 218 -8.81 12.24 -4.03
CA HIS A 218 -8.77 11.55 -2.74
C HIS A 218 -8.31 10.11 -2.92
N SER A 219 -7.44 9.62 -2.02
CA SER A 219 -6.81 8.31 -2.18
C SER A 219 -7.58 7.12 -1.58
N SER A 220 -8.76 7.33 -0.98
CA SER A 220 -9.59 6.23 -0.42
C SER A 220 -11.10 6.37 -0.65
N GLU A 221 -11.66 7.60 -0.69
CA GLU A 221 -13.12 7.79 -0.77
C GLU A 221 -13.77 7.25 -2.05
N TYR A 222 -13.00 7.06 -3.12
CA TYR A 222 -13.50 6.49 -4.36
C TYR A 222 -14.03 5.05 -4.21
N ILE A 223 -13.52 4.29 -3.21
CA ILE A 223 -13.97 2.92 -2.92
C ILE A 223 -15.48 2.91 -2.64
N ASN A 224 -15.90 3.71 -1.66
CA ASN A 224 -17.31 3.82 -1.31
C ASN A 224 -18.10 4.57 -2.39
N GLY A 225 -17.51 5.56 -3.04
CA GLY A 225 -18.13 6.29 -4.14
C GLY A 225 -18.53 5.39 -5.31
N LEU A 226 -17.68 4.43 -5.66
CA LEU A 226 -18.00 3.40 -6.66
C LEU A 226 -18.99 2.37 -6.11
N ALA A 227 -18.76 1.83 -4.91
CA ALA A 227 -19.58 0.79 -4.32
C ALA A 227 -21.05 1.21 -4.17
N ASN A 228 -21.28 2.46 -3.75
CA ASN A 228 -22.63 3.02 -3.63
C ASN A 228 -23.23 3.47 -4.97
N GLY A 229 -22.45 3.46 -6.05
CA GLY A 229 -22.88 4.01 -7.34
C GLY A 229 -22.96 5.54 -7.39
N ASP A 230 -22.26 6.27 -6.51
CA ASP A 230 -22.29 7.75 -6.45
C ASP A 230 -21.45 8.39 -7.57
N ILE A 231 -20.45 7.64 -8.08
CA ILE A 231 -19.55 8.08 -9.15
C ILE A 231 -19.53 7.09 -10.32
N CYS A 232 -19.12 7.57 -11.50
CA CYS A 232 -18.95 6.76 -12.70
C CYS A 232 -17.63 6.02 -12.73
N LEU A 233 -16.56 6.73 -12.35
CA LEU A 233 -15.21 6.31 -12.66
C LEU A 233 -14.24 6.85 -11.60
N ALA A 234 -13.22 6.04 -11.30
CA ALA A 234 -12.09 6.48 -10.50
C ALA A 234 -10.77 5.99 -11.11
N VAL A 235 -9.74 6.83 -11.03
CA VAL A 235 -8.35 6.39 -11.17
C VAL A 235 -7.85 6.04 -9.79
N GLY A 236 -7.50 4.77 -9.58
CA GLY A 236 -7.16 4.27 -8.24
C GLY A 236 -6.43 2.93 -8.27
N PHE A 237 -6.24 2.37 -7.09
CA PHE A 237 -5.49 1.14 -6.86
C PHE A 237 -6.33 -0.11 -7.18
N SER A 238 -5.71 -1.12 -7.80
CA SER A 238 -6.42 -2.31 -8.30
C SER A 238 -7.26 -3.03 -7.25
N GLY A 239 -6.70 -3.35 -6.08
CA GLY A 239 -7.43 -4.09 -5.04
C GLY A 239 -8.58 -3.29 -4.44
N ASP A 240 -8.43 -1.97 -4.30
CA ASP A 240 -9.51 -1.10 -3.85
C ASP A 240 -10.74 -1.16 -4.76
N MET A 241 -10.52 -1.35 -6.08
CA MET A 241 -11.61 -1.52 -7.04
C MET A 241 -12.34 -2.84 -6.82
N PHE A 242 -11.61 -3.91 -6.44
CA PHE A 242 -12.23 -5.19 -6.09
C PHE A 242 -12.91 -5.15 -4.73
N ILE A 243 -12.39 -4.38 -3.77
CA ILE A 243 -13.10 -4.08 -2.51
C ILE A 243 -14.42 -3.35 -2.82
N ALA A 244 -14.39 -2.34 -3.69
CA ALA A 244 -15.59 -1.63 -4.10
C ALA A 244 -16.60 -2.57 -4.80
N GLN A 245 -16.11 -3.48 -5.66
CA GLN A 245 -16.92 -4.49 -6.32
C GLN A 245 -17.62 -5.43 -5.32
N THR A 246 -16.88 -5.92 -4.33
CA THR A 246 -17.40 -6.77 -3.26
C THR A 246 -18.47 -6.04 -2.44
N ARG A 247 -18.20 -4.82 -1.99
CA ARG A 247 -19.17 -3.98 -1.24
C ARG A 247 -20.41 -3.69 -2.05
N ALA A 248 -20.29 -3.43 -3.36
CA ALA A 248 -21.43 -3.22 -4.25
C ALA A 248 -22.30 -4.46 -4.41
N ALA A 249 -21.68 -5.65 -4.51
CA ALA A 249 -22.39 -6.93 -4.60
C ALA A 249 -23.12 -7.24 -3.28
N GLU A 250 -22.49 -7.02 -2.13
CA GLU A 250 -23.08 -7.22 -0.80
C GLU A 250 -24.28 -6.28 -0.54
N ALA A 251 -24.24 -5.07 -1.10
CA ALA A 251 -25.33 -4.10 -0.96
C ALA A 251 -26.56 -4.45 -1.81
N GLU A 252 -26.46 -5.36 -2.79
CA GLU A 252 -27.54 -5.83 -3.67
C GLU A 252 -28.34 -4.71 -4.38
N GLN A 253 -27.69 -3.55 -4.62
CA GLN A 253 -28.33 -2.40 -5.26
C GLN A 253 -28.16 -2.36 -6.79
N GLY A 254 -27.64 -3.45 -7.39
CA GLY A 254 -27.45 -3.56 -8.84
C GLY A 254 -26.33 -2.67 -9.38
N VAL A 255 -25.36 -2.30 -8.54
CA VAL A 255 -24.15 -1.60 -8.95
C VAL A 255 -23.12 -2.63 -9.41
N GLU A 256 -22.70 -2.54 -10.68
CA GLU A 256 -21.65 -3.38 -11.26
C GLU A 256 -20.40 -2.54 -11.50
N ILE A 257 -19.31 -2.92 -10.84
CA ILE A 257 -18.01 -2.26 -10.97
C ILE A 257 -17.07 -3.20 -11.74
N ASP A 258 -16.20 -2.62 -12.54
CA ASP A 258 -15.09 -3.32 -13.18
C ASP A 258 -13.80 -2.52 -13.05
N TYR A 259 -12.67 -3.19 -13.26
CA TYR A 259 -11.33 -2.59 -13.24
C TYR A 259 -10.60 -2.89 -14.54
N SER A 260 -9.89 -1.89 -15.03
CA SER A 260 -9.09 -2.00 -16.25
C SER A 260 -7.67 -1.52 -16.03
N VAL A 261 -6.71 -2.33 -16.47
CA VAL A 261 -5.34 -1.91 -16.79
C VAL A 261 -5.36 -1.40 -18.23
N PRO A 262 -5.14 -0.11 -18.48
CA PRO A 262 -5.19 0.45 -19.82
C PRO A 262 -4.16 -0.16 -20.79
N ASN A 263 -4.51 -0.22 -22.06
CA ASN A 263 -3.67 -0.82 -23.12
C ASN A 263 -2.35 -0.08 -23.31
N GLU A 264 -2.27 1.19 -22.98
CA GLU A 264 -1.05 2.00 -23.02
C GLU A 264 -0.06 1.59 -21.94
N GLY A 265 -0.52 0.90 -20.89
CA GLY A 265 0.24 0.50 -19.71
C GLY A 265 -0.23 1.22 -18.44
N ALA A 266 0.24 0.73 -17.32
CA ALA A 266 -0.09 1.27 -16.00
C ALA A 266 1.11 1.21 -15.05
N LEU A 267 1.09 2.05 -14.02
CA LEU A 267 2.06 1.97 -12.93
C LEU A 267 1.87 0.68 -12.16
N MET A 268 2.96 -0.06 -11.96
CA MET A 268 3.06 -1.17 -11.03
C MET A 268 3.83 -0.70 -9.80
N TRP A 269 3.26 -0.87 -8.64
CA TRP A 269 3.85 -0.47 -7.36
C TRP A 269 3.93 -1.65 -6.39
N PHE A 270 4.77 -1.50 -5.38
CA PHE A 270 5.06 -2.50 -4.35
C PHE A 270 4.98 -1.83 -2.99
N ASP A 271 4.16 -2.36 -2.09
CA ASP A 271 4.13 -1.95 -0.70
C ASP A 271 4.90 -2.96 0.14
N VAL A 272 5.77 -2.44 0.97
CA VAL A 272 6.78 -3.25 1.66
C VAL A 272 6.75 -3.04 3.16
N MET A 273 6.91 -4.11 3.94
CA MET A 273 7.05 -4.02 5.38
C MET A 273 8.49 -3.66 5.73
N ALA A 274 8.67 -2.54 6.44
CA ALA A 274 9.96 -2.05 6.89
C ALA A 274 9.94 -1.69 8.38
N ILE A 275 11.12 -1.71 9.02
CA ILE A 275 11.28 -1.39 10.45
C ILE A 275 11.89 0.00 10.57
N PRO A 276 11.20 0.99 11.18
CA PRO A 276 11.78 2.31 11.44
C PRO A 276 13.06 2.25 12.27
N ALA A 277 13.97 3.19 12.04
CA ALA A 277 15.24 3.27 12.79
C ALA A 277 15.02 3.55 14.30
N ASP A 278 13.89 4.18 14.64
CA ASP A 278 13.49 4.53 16.00
C ASP A 278 12.55 3.49 16.67
N ALA A 279 12.27 2.36 15.99
CA ALA A 279 11.46 1.28 16.51
C ALA A 279 11.95 0.78 17.88
N LYS A 280 11.03 0.52 18.79
CA LYS A 280 11.33 0.07 20.16
C LYS A 280 11.25 -1.44 20.32
N ASN A 281 10.39 -2.10 19.55
CA ASN A 281 10.07 -3.52 19.66
C ASN A 281 10.55 -4.27 18.40
N VAL A 282 11.88 -4.13 18.11
CA VAL A 282 12.50 -4.66 16.86
C VAL A 282 12.42 -6.19 16.77
N ALA A 283 12.45 -6.89 17.92
CA ALA A 283 12.33 -8.36 17.94
C ALA A 283 10.91 -8.77 17.56
N GLU A 284 9.91 -8.11 18.12
CA GLU A 284 8.49 -8.33 17.85
C GLU A 284 8.14 -7.97 16.40
N ALA A 285 8.76 -6.91 15.86
CA ALA A 285 8.61 -6.52 14.46
C ALA A 285 9.11 -7.63 13.52
N HIS A 286 10.28 -8.22 13.76
CA HIS A 286 10.77 -9.35 12.96
C HIS A 286 9.86 -10.60 13.10
N GLU A 287 9.33 -10.85 14.29
CA GLU A 287 8.40 -11.95 14.53
C GLU A 287 7.09 -11.76 13.75
N PHE A 288 6.57 -10.51 13.70
CA PHE A 288 5.39 -10.18 12.90
C PHE A 288 5.68 -10.31 11.39
N ILE A 289 6.80 -9.76 10.89
CA ILE A 289 7.17 -9.89 9.47
C ILE A 289 7.32 -11.38 9.10
N ASN A 290 8.00 -12.17 9.93
CA ASN A 290 8.16 -13.60 9.69
C ASN A 290 6.81 -14.35 9.73
N TYR A 291 5.86 -13.93 10.58
CA TYR A 291 4.49 -14.46 10.59
C TYR A 291 3.75 -14.14 9.29
N MET A 292 3.84 -12.89 8.79
CA MET A 292 3.23 -12.48 7.53
C MET A 292 3.81 -13.21 6.30
N LEU A 293 5.05 -13.70 6.39
CA LEU A 293 5.70 -14.51 5.35
C LEU A 293 5.21 -15.97 5.31
N ARG A 294 4.35 -16.41 6.22
CA ARG A 294 3.74 -17.74 6.13
C ARG A 294 2.79 -17.81 4.95
N PRO A 295 2.86 -18.84 4.11
CA PRO A 295 2.03 -18.91 2.90
C PRO A 295 0.53 -18.79 3.18
N GLU A 296 0.04 -19.42 4.25
CA GLU A 296 -1.37 -19.37 4.66
C GLU A 296 -1.80 -17.99 5.15
N VAL A 297 -0.90 -17.24 5.81
CA VAL A 297 -1.17 -15.88 6.29
C VAL A 297 -1.17 -14.90 5.11
N ALA A 298 -0.19 -15.00 4.23
CA ALA A 298 -0.12 -14.18 3.02
C ALA A 298 -1.32 -14.45 2.09
N ALA A 299 -1.74 -15.71 1.94
CA ALA A 299 -2.94 -16.05 1.19
C ALA A 299 -4.19 -15.43 1.80
N LYS A 300 -4.38 -15.56 3.12
CA LYS A 300 -5.52 -14.99 3.85
C LYS A 300 -5.57 -13.46 3.72
N ALA A 301 -4.41 -12.79 3.80
CA ALA A 301 -4.32 -11.36 3.60
C ALA A 301 -4.74 -10.96 2.17
N SER A 302 -4.16 -11.61 1.13
CA SER A 302 -4.51 -11.34 -0.26
C SER A 302 -5.98 -11.64 -0.59
N ASP A 303 -6.53 -12.72 -0.06
CA ASP A 303 -7.92 -13.09 -0.28
C ASP A 303 -8.90 -12.04 0.27
N PHE A 304 -8.51 -11.37 1.35
CA PHE A 304 -9.30 -10.28 1.94
C PHE A 304 -9.14 -8.95 1.19
N VAL A 305 -7.88 -8.53 0.93
CA VAL A 305 -7.59 -7.22 0.32
C VAL A 305 -7.64 -7.24 -1.20
N THR A 306 -7.74 -8.42 -1.81
CA THR A 306 -7.78 -8.62 -3.27
C THR A 306 -6.59 -8.05 -4.04
N TYR A 307 -5.42 -8.02 -3.40
CA TYR A 307 -4.15 -7.65 -4.02
C TYR A 307 -3.24 -8.87 -4.23
N ALA A 308 -2.37 -8.80 -5.21
CA ALA A 308 -1.27 -9.73 -5.34
C ALA A 308 -0.23 -9.49 -4.24
N ASN A 309 0.41 -10.56 -3.76
CA ASN A 309 1.46 -10.49 -2.74
C ASN A 309 2.80 -11.02 -3.26
N GLY A 310 3.87 -10.72 -2.55
CA GLY A 310 5.23 -11.16 -2.88
C GLY A 310 5.59 -12.55 -2.37
N ASN A 311 4.65 -13.33 -1.85
CA ASN A 311 4.89 -14.68 -1.36
C ASN A 311 4.48 -15.72 -2.41
N LYS A 312 5.45 -16.28 -3.13
CA LYS A 312 5.20 -17.26 -4.18
C LYS A 312 4.48 -18.52 -3.68
N ALA A 313 4.81 -18.97 -2.47
CA ALA A 313 4.23 -20.17 -1.90
C ALA A 313 2.74 -20.01 -1.55
N SER A 314 2.27 -18.80 -1.32
CA SER A 314 0.87 -18.49 -0.98
C SER A 314 -0.09 -18.73 -2.14
N GLN A 315 0.35 -18.61 -3.39
CA GLN A 315 -0.51 -18.66 -4.58
C GLN A 315 -1.32 -19.97 -4.69
N ALA A 316 -0.75 -21.09 -4.21
CA ALA A 316 -1.44 -22.38 -4.21
C ALA A 316 -2.58 -22.46 -3.18
N LEU A 317 -2.58 -21.58 -2.18
CA LEU A 317 -3.54 -21.51 -1.08
C LEU A 317 -4.60 -20.44 -1.25
N MET A 318 -4.36 -19.46 -2.15
CA MET A 318 -5.27 -18.36 -2.42
C MET A 318 -6.52 -18.78 -3.17
N ASN A 319 -7.58 -17.97 -3.05
CA ASN A 319 -8.78 -18.10 -3.87
C ASN A 319 -8.44 -18.09 -5.37
N LYS A 320 -9.03 -19.03 -6.11
CA LYS A 320 -8.83 -19.16 -7.55
C LYS A 320 -9.34 -17.94 -8.32
N ASP A 321 -10.39 -17.29 -7.85
CA ASP A 321 -10.93 -16.08 -8.48
C ASP A 321 -9.92 -14.92 -8.44
N ILE A 322 -9.02 -14.89 -7.45
CA ILE A 322 -7.95 -13.91 -7.34
C ILE A 322 -6.77 -14.31 -8.22
N THR A 323 -6.27 -15.54 -8.08
CA THR A 323 -5.07 -15.98 -8.80
C THR A 323 -5.27 -16.13 -10.30
N SER A 324 -6.51 -16.32 -10.78
CA SER A 324 -6.87 -16.35 -12.20
C SER A 324 -7.35 -15.02 -12.76
N ASN A 325 -7.49 -13.99 -11.95
CA ASN A 325 -7.91 -12.67 -12.40
C ASN A 325 -6.73 -11.92 -13.03
N PRO A 326 -6.76 -11.64 -14.36
CA PRO A 326 -5.65 -10.97 -15.04
C PRO A 326 -5.45 -9.51 -14.63
N SER A 327 -6.41 -8.93 -13.92
CA SER A 327 -6.29 -7.58 -13.37
C SER A 327 -5.56 -7.56 -12.01
N ILE A 328 -5.41 -8.73 -11.36
CA ILE A 328 -4.66 -8.91 -10.10
C ILE A 328 -3.30 -9.59 -10.42
N TYR A 329 -3.34 -10.67 -11.19
CA TYR A 329 -2.16 -11.39 -11.67
C TYR A 329 -2.09 -11.31 -13.20
N PRO A 330 -1.59 -10.18 -13.76
CA PRO A 330 -1.53 -9.95 -15.20
C PRO A 330 -0.73 -11.02 -15.95
N ASP A 331 -1.14 -11.31 -17.18
CA ASP A 331 -0.37 -12.15 -18.07
C ASP A 331 0.95 -11.47 -18.54
N ALA A 332 1.81 -12.22 -19.18
CA ALA A 332 3.12 -11.73 -19.63
C ALA A 332 3.02 -10.53 -20.60
N ALA A 333 1.96 -10.46 -21.41
CA ALA A 333 1.77 -9.37 -22.38
C ALA A 333 1.36 -8.08 -21.66
N THR A 334 0.51 -8.16 -20.66
CA THR A 334 0.12 -7.03 -19.80
C THR A 334 1.29 -6.61 -18.92
N LEU A 335 1.98 -7.57 -18.26
CA LEU A 335 3.18 -7.29 -17.44
C LEU A 335 4.27 -6.53 -18.20
N ALA A 336 4.43 -6.80 -19.52
CA ALA A 336 5.40 -6.11 -20.37
C ALA A 336 5.07 -4.62 -20.60
N LYS A 337 3.82 -4.21 -20.39
CA LYS A 337 3.36 -2.81 -20.50
C LYS A 337 3.37 -2.08 -19.18
N LEU A 338 3.47 -2.81 -18.07
CA LEU A 338 3.53 -2.17 -16.74
C LEU A 338 4.90 -1.53 -16.54
N TYR A 339 4.89 -0.32 -16.04
CA TYR A 339 6.09 0.44 -15.72
C TYR A 339 6.21 0.67 -14.21
N THR A 340 7.42 0.92 -13.77
CA THR A 340 7.73 1.41 -12.42
C THR A 340 8.34 2.80 -12.53
N ILE A 341 8.25 3.59 -11.46
CA ILE A 341 8.90 4.90 -11.37
C ILE A 341 10.17 4.78 -10.52
N THR A 342 11.23 5.46 -10.94
CA THR A 342 12.46 5.54 -10.16
C THR A 342 12.36 6.61 -9.06
N PRO A 343 13.14 6.47 -7.96
CA PRO A 343 13.17 7.48 -6.90
C PRO A 343 13.51 8.87 -7.47
N ALA A 344 12.75 9.87 -7.05
CA ALA A 344 12.99 11.27 -7.43
C ALA A 344 14.02 11.92 -6.50
N THR A 345 14.94 12.72 -7.06
CA THR A 345 15.79 13.59 -6.27
C THR A 345 14.97 14.70 -5.58
N PRO A 346 15.47 15.36 -4.53
CA PRO A 346 14.77 16.47 -3.88
C PRO A 346 14.37 17.62 -4.83
N LYS A 347 15.16 17.84 -5.89
CA LYS A 347 14.84 18.84 -6.92
C LYS A 347 13.65 18.41 -7.78
N GLU A 348 13.66 17.18 -8.24
CA GLU A 348 12.58 16.59 -9.03
C GLU A 348 11.28 16.49 -8.22
N GLN A 349 11.38 16.07 -6.95
CA GLN A 349 10.22 16.03 -6.04
C GLN A 349 9.55 17.42 -5.91
N ARG A 350 10.31 18.49 -5.80
CA ARG A 350 9.76 19.85 -5.81
C ARG A 350 9.08 20.19 -7.12
N GLY A 351 9.56 19.66 -8.25
CA GLY A 351 8.91 19.79 -9.56
C GLY A 351 7.54 19.13 -9.53
N PHE A 352 7.47 17.85 -9.16
CA PHE A 352 6.22 17.11 -9.02
C PHE A 352 5.22 17.82 -8.09
N THR A 353 5.64 18.22 -6.90
CA THR A 353 4.77 18.90 -5.92
C THR A 353 4.18 20.21 -6.49
N ARG A 354 4.98 21.01 -7.20
CA ARG A 354 4.50 22.25 -7.81
C ARG A 354 3.47 21.97 -8.90
N THR A 355 3.82 21.10 -9.85
CA THR A 355 2.90 20.68 -10.92
C THR A 355 1.60 20.12 -10.33
N TRP A 356 1.69 19.28 -9.28
CA TRP A 356 0.52 18.72 -8.63
C TRP A 356 -0.36 19.80 -7.98
N THR A 357 0.25 20.75 -7.28
CA THR A 357 -0.49 21.87 -6.68
C THR A 357 -1.27 22.66 -7.73
N THR A 358 -0.63 22.98 -8.88
CA THR A 358 -1.30 23.62 -10.02
C THR A 358 -2.48 22.79 -10.54
N ILE A 359 -2.29 21.49 -10.72
CA ILE A 359 -3.34 20.56 -11.19
C ILE A 359 -4.53 20.53 -10.23
N VAL A 360 -4.28 20.32 -8.95
CA VAL A 360 -5.36 20.17 -7.95
C VAL A 360 -6.13 21.46 -7.75
N THR A 361 -5.43 22.58 -7.67
CA THR A 361 -6.07 23.92 -7.50
C THR A 361 -6.69 24.45 -8.78
N GLY A 362 -6.22 24.00 -9.95
CA GLY A 362 -6.64 24.53 -11.25
C GLY A 362 -6.07 25.90 -11.59
N GLN A 363 -4.97 26.33 -10.89
CA GLN A 363 -4.39 27.68 -11.00
C GLN A 363 -2.87 27.61 -11.11
#